data_0fdadc2d3a164360a24932e6d5968672
#
_entry.id   0fdadc2d3a164360a24932e6d5968672
#
_cell.length_a   1.000
_cell.length_b   1.000
_cell.length_c   1.000
_cell.angle_alpha   90.00
_cell.angle_beta   90.00
_cell.angle_gamma   90.00
#
_symmetry.space_group_name_H-M   'P 1'
#
loop_
_entity.id
_entity.type
_entity.pdbx_description
1 polymer ?
#
loop_
_entity_poly.entity_id
_entity_poly.type
_entity_poly.pdbx_seq_one_letter_code
_entity_poly.pdbx_strand_id
1 'polypeptide(L)'
;EPKTQIPFDPELAKSLLEDAGYSDENPFPKLEILFNTNEDHRKIALAIQQMWQVNLGIEIELVNQDWKVYLNREMIGDFQISRAGWIGDYEDPNTFLDLMRPNRGNNKTGWENKEYDELVEKANTINNQSERYEMLYKAEEILIDNMPIIPLYTLSLIHI
;
A
#
# COMPACT_ATOMS: atom_id res chain seq x y z
N GLU A 1 -3.98 -18.62 -5.34
CA GLU A 1 -4.12 -17.34 -6.04
C GLU A 1 -4.82 -16.33 -5.14
N PRO A 2 -4.41 -15.06 -5.13
CA PRO A 2 -5.11 -14.03 -4.35
C PRO A 2 -6.56 -13.95 -4.78
N LYS A 3 -7.49 -13.94 -3.84
CA LYS A 3 -8.92 -13.76 -4.14
C LYS A 3 -9.24 -12.29 -4.38
N THR A 4 -8.47 -11.40 -3.79
CA THR A 4 -8.64 -9.97 -3.87
C THR A 4 -7.83 -9.42 -5.03
N GLN A 5 -8.49 -8.80 -6.02
CA GLN A 5 -7.84 -8.16 -7.17
C GLN A 5 -8.26 -6.70 -7.22
N ILE A 6 -7.29 -5.83 -7.40
CA ILE A 6 -7.54 -4.41 -7.65
C ILE A 6 -7.58 -4.25 -9.18
N PRO A 7 -8.75 -3.94 -9.76
CA PRO A 7 -8.86 -3.73 -11.20
C PRO A 7 -8.17 -2.43 -11.61
N PHE A 8 -7.57 -2.41 -12.80
CA PHE A 8 -7.17 -1.17 -13.43
C PHE A 8 -8.39 -0.57 -14.14
N ASP A 9 -9.04 0.41 -13.50
CA ASP A 9 -10.24 1.07 -14.01
C ASP A 9 -10.13 2.60 -13.84
N PRO A 10 -9.53 3.31 -14.80
CA PRO A 10 -9.39 4.75 -14.76
C PRO A 10 -10.72 5.51 -14.77
N GLU A 11 -11.75 4.97 -15.40
CA GLU A 11 -13.07 5.63 -15.46
C GLU A 11 -13.77 5.55 -14.10
N LEU A 12 -13.70 4.40 -13.42
CA LEU A 12 -14.16 4.29 -12.05
C LEU A 12 -13.37 5.22 -11.11
N ALA A 13 -12.04 5.30 -11.29
CA ALA A 13 -11.21 6.18 -10.47
C ALA A 13 -11.58 7.66 -10.65
N LYS A 14 -11.90 8.10 -11.87
CA LYS A 14 -12.42 9.46 -12.12
C LYS A 14 -13.75 9.70 -11.42
N SER A 15 -14.69 8.76 -11.56
CA SER A 15 -15.99 8.86 -10.90
C SER A 15 -15.86 8.98 -9.39
N LEU A 16 -14.94 8.22 -8.77
CA LEU A 16 -14.68 8.29 -7.34
C LEU A 16 -14.07 9.63 -6.92
N LEU A 17 -13.21 10.25 -7.76
CA LEU A 17 -12.71 11.60 -7.52
C LEU A 17 -13.83 12.65 -7.58
N GLU A 18 -14.72 12.54 -8.56
CA GLU A 18 -15.89 13.41 -8.70
C GLU A 18 -16.84 13.26 -7.50
N ASP A 19 -17.13 12.02 -7.09
CA ASP A 19 -17.95 11.72 -5.91
C ASP A 19 -17.33 12.26 -4.60
N ALA A 20 -15.99 12.33 -4.54
CA ALA A 20 -15.25 12.95 -3.44
C ALA A 20 -15.21 14.49 -3.53
N GLY A 21 -15.80 15.09 -4.58
CA GLY A 21 -15.92 16.53 -4.77
C GLY A 21 -14.77 17.19 -5.52
N TYR A 22 -13.92 16.41 -6.19
CA TYR A 22 -12.84 16.95 -7.03
C TYR A 22 -13.31 17.10 -8.47
N SER A 23 -12.92 18.20 -9.11
CA SER A 23 -13.30 18.55 -10.48
C SER A 23 -12.30 19.54 -11.08
N ASP A 24 -12.51 19.98 -12.31
CA ASP A 24 -11.71 21.05 -12.93
C ASP A 24 -11.79 22.37 -12.15
N GLU A 25 -12.93 22.64 -11.48
CA GLU A 25 -13.13 23.83 -10.65
C GLU A 25 -12.55 23.65 -9.22
N ASN A 26 -12.43 22.41 -8.76
CA ASN A 26 -11.86 22.05 -7.46
C ASN A 26 -10.86 20.90 -7.65
N PRO A 27 -9.68 21.17 -8.20
CA PRO A 27 -8.73 20.12 -8.55
C PRO A 27 -8.21 19.39 -7.32
N PHE A 28 -7.90 18.12 -7.51
CA PHE A 28 -7.25 17.31 -6.48
C PHE A 28 -5.91 17.95 -6.09
N PRO A 29 -5.59 18.05 -4.79
CA PRO A 29 -4.35 18.68 -4.34
C PRO A 29 -3.13 17.93 -4.85
N LYS A 30 -2.04 18.67 -5.10
CA LYS A 30 -0.75 18.09 -5.44
C LYS A 30 -0.29 17.18 -4.31
N LEU A 31 0.13 15.96 -4.66
CA LEU A 31 0.67 14.97 -3.73
C LEU A 31 2.18 14.81 -3.87
N GLU A 32 2.80 14.33 -2.79
CA GLU A 32 4.21 13.97 -2.74
C GLU A 32 4.36 12.43 -2.66
N ILE A 33 5.21 11.84 -3.52
CA ILE A 33 5.68 10.47 -3.37
C ILE A 33 7.12 10.49 -2.88
N LEU A 34 7.32 10.06 -1.65
CA LEU A 34 8.64 9.86 -1.06
C LEU A 34 9.22 8.51 -1.48
N PHE A 35 10.47 8.48 -1.92
CA PHE A 35 11.20 7.25 -2.20
C PHE A 35 12.68 7.40 -1.88
N ASN A 36 13.34 6.29 -1.53
CA ASN A 36 14.78 6.27 -1.30
C ASN A 36 15.57 6.22 -2.62
N THR A 37 16.77 6.78 -2.63
CA THR A 37 17.66 6.81 -3.80
C THR A 37 17.95 5.40 -4.30
N ASN A 38 17.36 5.06 -5.44
CA ASN A 38 17.53 3.82 -6.18
C ASN A 38 16.92 4.02 -7.58
N GLU A 39 17.61 3.57 -8.65
CA GLU A 39 17.16 3.79 -10.01
C GLU A 39 15.83 3.11 -10.35
N ASP A 40 15.58 1.91 -9.82
CA ASP A 40 14.34 1.20 -10.10
C ASP A 40 13.17 1.80 -9.31
N HIS A 41 13.40 2.26 -8.07
CA HIS A 41 12.40 3.00 -7.32
C HIS A 41 12.01 4.31 -8.02
N ARG A 42 12.99 5.01 -8.59
CA ARG A 42 12.76 6.22 -9.37
C ARG A 42 11.92 5.95 -10.62
N LYS A 43 12.21 4.88 -11.36
CA LYS A 43 11.42 4.48 -12.54
C LYS A 43 9.97 4.17 -12.18
N ILE A 44 9.74 3.46 -11.08
CA ILE A 44 8.39 3.14 -10.59
C ILE A 44 7.66 4.42 -10.21
N ALA A 45 8.28 5.31 -9.45
CA ALA A 45 7.67 6.58 -9.03
C ALA A 45 7.31 7.46 -10.24
N LEU A 46 8.19 7.54 -11.26
CA LEU A 46 7.91 8.23 -12.52
C LEU A 46 6.75 7.60 -13.29
N ALA A 47 6.66 6.28 -13.33
CA ALA A 47 5.54 5.60 -13.99
C ALA A 47 4.20 5.91 -13.30
N ILE A 48 4.16 5.89 -11.97
CA ILE A 48 2.96 6.23 -11.19
C ILE A 48 2.58 7.70 -11.41
N GLN A 49 3.55 8.62 -11.33
CA GLN A 49 3.33 10.04 -11.60
C GLN A 49 2.68 10.24 -12.97
N GLN A 50 3.23 9.60 -14.01
CA GLN A 50 2.70 9.71 -15.37
C GLN A 50 1.31 9.10 -15.49
N MET A 51 1.07 7.92 -14.90
CA MET A 51 -0.24 7.26 -14.94
C MET A 51 -1.33 8.12 -14.27
N TRP A 52 -1.05 8.71 -13.12
CA TRP A 52 -2.00 9.54 -12.40
C TRP A 52 -2.24 10.86 -13.12
N GLN A 53 -1.19 11.48 -13.66
CA GLN A 53 -1.32 12.69 -14.46
C GLN A 53 -2.17 12.47 -15.71
N VAL A 54 -1.91 11.38 -16.45
CA VAL A 54 -2.60 11.11 -17.73
C VAL A 54 -4.03 10.66 -17.52
N ASN A 55 -4.27 9.79 -16.55
CA ASN A 55 -5.60 9.20 -16.35
C ASN A 55 -6.50 10.04 -15.43
N LEU A 56 -5.94 10.75 -14.46
CA LEU A 56 -6.72 11.41 -13.39
C LEU A 56 -6.47 12.92 -13.29
N GLY A 57 -5.49 13.46 -14.03
CA GLY A 57 -5.11 14.87 -13.91
C GLY A 57 -4.41 15.23 -12.58
N ILE A 58 -4.04 14.23 -11.76
CA ILE A 58 -3.43 14.45 -10.45
C ILE A 58 -1.94 14.79 -10.63
N GLU A 59 -1.52 15.89 -10.02
CA GLU A 59 -0.10 16.28 -9.97
C GLU A 59 0.62 15.60 -8.81
N ILE A 60 1.76 14.99 -9.11
CA ILE A 60 2.63 14.34 -8.12
C ILE A 60 4.00 14.97 -8.13
N GLU A 61 4.52 15.30 -6.95
CA GLU A 61 5.92 15.63 -6.74
C GLU A 61 6.70 14.38 -6.30
N LEU A 62 7.85 14.15 -6.95
CA LEU A 62 8.72 13.03 -6.62
C LEU A 62 9.83 13.49 -5.68
N VAL A 63 9.83 12.98 -4.45
CA VAL A 63 10.79 13.35 -3.42
C VAL A 63 11.78 12.22 -3.19
N ASN A 64 12.97 12.38 -3.77
CA ASN A 64 14.08 11.46 -3.57
C ASN A 64 14.85 11.83 -2.30
N GLN A 65 15.13 10.84 -1.45
CA GLN A 65 15.93 11.00 -0.25
C GLN A 65 16.99 9.89 -0.16
N ASP A 66 18.12 10.19 0.51
CA ASP A 66 19.02 9.14 0.92
C ASP A 66 18.36 8.18 1.92
N TRP A 67 18.91 6.97 2.03
CA TRP A 67 18.30 5.91 2.84
C TRP A 67 18.02 6.31 4.29
N LYS A 68 18.90 7.06 4.94
CA LYS A 68 18.73 7.43 6.35
C LYS A 68 17.64 8.47 6.53
N VAL A 69 17.59 9.46 5.66
CA VAL A 69 16.56 10.51 5.67
C VAL A 69 15.20 9.91 5.34
N TYR A 70 15.15 9.04 4.31
CA TYR A 70 13.95 8.30 3.94
C TYR A 70 13.37 7.51 5.12
N LEU A 71 14.18 6.68 5.79
CA LEU A 71 13.74 5.90 6.95
C LEU A 71 13.27 6.77 8.11
N ASN A 72 13.95 7.89 8.36
CA ASN A 72 13.54 8.81 9.43
C ASN A 72 12.18 9.45 9.11
N ARG A 73 11.96 9.90 7.86
CA ARG A 73 10.68 10.46 7.43
C ARG A 73 9.54 9.44 7.55
N GLU A 74 9.76 8.19 7.13
CA GLU A 74 8.77 7.12 7.33
C GLU A 74 8.48 6.86 8.80
N MET A 75 9.52 6.85 9.66
CA MET A 75 9.36 6.56 11.08
C MET A 75 8.53 7.62 11.81
N ILE A 76 8.66 8.88 11.43
CA ILE A 76 7.92 9.99 12.06
C ILE A 76 6.62 10.34 11.32
N GLY A 77 6.27 9.62 10.24
CA GLY A 77 5.06 9.86 9.45
C GLY A 77 5.12 11.13 8.59
N ASP A 78 6.32 11.62 8.24
CA ASP A 78 6.52 12.81 7.41
C ASP A 78 6.48 12.46 5.92
N PHE A 79 5.35 12.00 5.45
CA PHE A 79 5.08 11.71 4.04
C PHE A 79 3.57 11.68 3.77
N GLN A 80 3.17 11.95 2.53
CA GLN A 80 1.80 11.73 2.06
C GLN A 80 1.69 10.32 1.46
N ILE A 81 2.59 9.99 0.54
CA ILE A 81 2.74 8.65 -0.03
C ILE A 81 4.21 8.27 0.09
N SER A 82 4.50 7.08 0.59
CA SER A 82 5.86 6.52 0.60
C SER A 82 5.94 5.24 -0.22
N ARG A 83 6.98 5.14 -1.04
CA ARG A 83 7.28 3.90 -1.77
C ARG A 83 7.98 2.94 -0.82
N ALA A 84 7.32 1.88 -0.45
CA ALA A 84 7.88 0.84 0.42
C ALA A 84 7.93 -0.53 -0.28
N GLY A 85 8.53 -1.49 0.37
CA GLY A 85 8.52 -2.89 -0.04
C GLY A 85 8.84 -3.78 1.15
N TRP A 86 8.34 -4.99 1.12
CA TRP A 86 8.62 -6.00 2.13
C TRP A 86 9.04 -7.32 1.49
N ILE A 87 10.06 -7.93 2.04
CA ILE A 87 10.46 -9.29 1.72
C ILE A 87 9.96 -10.18 2.85
N GLY A 88 9.18 -11.20 2.50
CA GLY A 88 8.62 -12.10 3.51
C GLY A 88 9.71 -12.79 4.35
N ASP A 89 9.57 -12.76 5.67
CA ASP A 89 10.51 -13.39 6.60
C ASP A 89 10.36 -14.92 6.60
N TYR A 90 9.20 -15.43 6.16
CA TYR A 90 8.85 -16.83 6.09
C TYR A 90 7.76 -17.07 5.02
N GLU A 91 7.59 -18.31 4.58
CA GLU A 91 6.64 -18.69 3.52
C GLU A 91 5.21 -18.84 4.08
N ASP A 92 4.59 -17.72 4.40
CA ASP A 92 3.21 -17.65 4.86
C ASP A 92 2.62 -16.25 4.64
N PRO A 93 1.33 -16.10 4.25
CA PRO A 93 0.71 -14.79 4.04
C PRO A 93 0.78 -13.85 5.25
N ASN A 94 0.81 -14.41 6.45
CA ASN A 94 0.85 -13.65 7.69
C ASN A 94 2.10 -12.73 7.79
N THR A 95 3.22 -13.08 7.12
CA THR A 95 4.42 -12.22 7.09
C THR A 95 4.14 -10.84 6.49
N PHE A 96 3.12 -10.71 5.63
CA PHE A 96 2.69 -9.46 5.03
C PHE A 96 1.54 -8.81 5.81
N LEU A 97 0.57 -9.58 6.26
CA LEU A 97 -0.60 -9.05 6.96
C LEU A 97 -0.24 -8.54 8.37
N ASP A 98 0.65 -9.20 9.09
CA ASP A 98 1.06 -8.74 10.43
C ASP A 98 1.77 -7.37 10.41
N LEU A 99 2.30 -6.93 9.25
CA LEU A 99 2.93 -5.62 9.10
C LEU A 99 1.99 -4.45 9.39
N MET A 100 0.71 -4.60 9.04
CA MET A 100 -0.27 -3.53 9.11
C MET A 100 -0.97 -3.43 10.47
N ARG A 101 -0.65 -4.34 11.39
CA ARG A 101 -1.16 -4.29 12.76
C ARG A 101 -0.48 -3.16 13.55
N PRO A 102 -1.22 -2.49 14.46
CA PRO A 102 -0.67 -1.47 15.33
C PRO A 102 0.40 -2.06 16.27
N ASN A 103 1.35 -1.22 16.68
CA ASN A 103 2.41 -1.56 17.65
C ASN A 103 3.38 -2.69 17.22
N ARG A 104 3.39 -3.09 15.94
CA ARG A 104 4.37 -4.04 15.37
C ARG A 104 5.64 -3.36 14.82
N GLY A 105 5.68 -2.04 14.85
CA GLY A 105 6.85 -1.25 14.41
C GLY A 105 6.99 -1.10 12.88
N ASN A 106 6.21 -1.82 12.09
CA ASN A 106 6.29 -1.82 10.63
C ASN A 106 5.16 -1.03 9.96
N ASN A 107 4.00 -0.90 10.60
CA ASN A 107 2.92 -0.04 10.10
C ASN A 107 3.34 1.43 10.27
N LYS A 108 3.62 2.09 9.14
CA LYS A 108 4.00 3.51 9.07
C LYS A 108 2.84 4.39 8.59
N THR A 109 1.69 3.80 8.24
CA THR A 109 0.55 4.51 7.67
C THR A 109 -0.32 5.19 8.73
N GLY A 110 -0.22 4.76 9.99
CA GLY A 110 -1.13 5.17 11.07
C GLY A 110 -2.53 4.55 10.96
N TRP A 111 -2.77 3.67 9.99
CA TRP A 111 -4.03 2.96 9.86
C TRP A 111 -4.20 1.92 10.97
N GLU A 112 -5.40 1.87 11.54
CA GLU A 112 -5.81 0.91 12.55
C GLU A 112 -7.20 0.39 12.21
N ASN A 113 -7.40 -0.93 12.30
CA ASN A 113 -8.69 -1.55 12.12
C ASN A 113 -8.81 -2.76 13.05
N LYS A 114 -9.74 -2.65 14.00
CA LYS A 114 -9.91 -3.66 15.04
C LYS A 114 -10.33 -5.03 14.49
N GLU A 115 -11.20 -5.08 13.49
CA GLU A 115 -11.65 -6.32 12.88
C GLU A 115 -10.50 -7.02 12.15
N TYR A 116 -9.68 -6.24 11.44
CA TYR A 116 -8.45 -6.72 10.82
C TYR A 116 -7.51 -7.36 11.85
N ASP A 117 -7.23 -6.65 12.93
CA ASP A 117 -6.34 -7.12 13.98
C ASP A 117 -6.83 -8.42 14.62
N GLU A 118 -8.14 -8.51 14.92
CA GLU A 118 -8.78 -9.70 15.49
C GLU A 118 -8.69 -10.90 14.52
N LEU A 119 -8.88 -10.69 13.22
CA LEU A 119 -8.77 -11.73 12.20
C LEU A 119 -7.35 -12.27 12.10
N VAL A 120 -6.34 -11.39 12.00
CA VAL A 120 -4.93 -11.78 11.93
C VAL A 120 -4.50 -12.49 13.21
N GLU A 121 -4.89 -12.00 14.38
CA GLU A 121 -4.56 -12.62 15.66
C GLU A 121 -5.21 -14.00 15.81
N LYS A 122 -6.47 -14.13 15.46
CA LYS A 122 -7.20 -15.39 15.49
C LYS A 122 -6.58 -16.42 14.53
N ALA A 123 -6.18 -16.00 13.32
CA ALA A 123 -5.52 -16.86 12.36
C ALA A 123 -4.24 -17.50 12.94
N ASN A 124 -3.53 -16.82 13.84
CA ASN A 124 -2.32 -17.34 14.47
C ASN A 124 -2.60 -18.43 15.52
N THR A 125 -3.84 -18.62 15.93
CA THR A 125 -4.25 -19.62 16.95
C THR A 125 -4.96 -20.83 16.34
N ILE A 126 -5.38 -20.76 15.08
CA ILE A 126 -6.12 -21.82 14.39
C ILE A 126 -5.16 -22.88 13.83
N ASN A 127 -5.38 -24.15 14.18
CA ASN A 127 -4.60 -25.27 13.67
C ASN A 127 -5.11 -25.79 12.32
N ASN A 128 -6.40 -25.58 12.00
CA ASN A 128 -6.96 -25.97 10.71
C ASN A 128 -6.51 -24.97 9.65
N GLN A 129 -5.70 -25.42 8.69
CA GLN A 129 -5.12 -24.59 7.65
C GLN A 129 -6.17 -23.88 6.77
N SER A 130 -7.25 -24.57 6.44
CA SER A 130 -8.32 -24.00 5.61
C SER A 130 -9.04 -22.86 6.33
N GLU A 131 -9.42 -23.06 7.58
CA GLU A 131 -10.05 -22.05 8.42
C GLU A 131 -9.10 -20.85 8.66
N ARG A 132 -7.83 -21.13 8.88
CA ARG A 132 -6.79 -20.13 9.02
C ARG A 132 -6.69 -19.24 7.79
N TYR A 133 -6.62 -19.81 6.61
CA TYR A 133 -6.55 -19.05 5.37
C TYR A 133 -7.82 -18.23 5.10
N GLU A 134 -9.00 -18.72 5.46
CA GLU A 134 -10.24 -17.92 5.36
C GLU A 134 -10.19 -16.66 6.25
N MET A 135 -9.57 -16.72 7.42
CA MET A 135 -9.37 -15.54 8.26
C MET A 135 -8.38 -14.55 7.62
N LEU A 136 -7.26 -15.06 7.09
CA LEU A 136 -6.27 -14.20 6.42
C LEU A 136 -6.83 -13.56 5.14
N TYR A 137 -7.64 -14.26 4.36
CA TYR A 137 -8.33 -13.67 3.21
C TYR A 137 -9.29 -12.55 3.59
N LYS A 138 -10.07 -12.72 4.66
CA LYS A 138 -10.96 -11.66 5.16
C LYS A 138 -10.16 -10.43 5.63
N ALA A 139 -9.03 -10.66 6.30
CA ALA A 139 -8.15 -9.57 6.68
C ALA A 139 -7.56 -8.86 5.44
N GLU A 140 -7.15 -9.60 4.40
CA GLU A 140 -6.70 -9.03 3.14
C GLU A 140 -7.80 -8.19 2.46
N GLU A 141 -9.05 -8.66 2.42
CA GLU A 141 -10.19 -7.92 1.90
C GLU A 141 -10.35 -6.57 2.63
N ILE A 142 -10.34 -6.56 3.96
CA ILE A 142 -10.42 -5.32 4.76
C ILE A 142 -9.25 -4.39 4.43
N LEU A 143 -8.03 -4.92 4.31
CA LEU A 143 -6.85 -4.14 3.99
C LEU A 143 -6.98 -3.46 2.62
N ILE A 144 -7.42 -4.20 1.61
CA ILE A 144 -7.58 -3.69 0.25
C ILE A 144 -8.74 -2.70 0.15
N ASP A 145 -9.85 -2.94 0.83
CA ASP A 145 -11.00 -2.01 0.83
C ASP A 145 -10.67 -0.68 1.51
N ASN A 146 -9.80 -0.68 2.52
CA ASN A 146 -9.37 0.55 3.22
C ASN A 146 -8.15 1.23 2.59
N MET A 147 -7.41 0.53 1.73
CA MET A 147 -6.25 1.05 1.00
C MET A 147 -5.20 1.83 1.81
N PRO A 148 -4.80 1.41 3.01
CA PRO A 148 -3.66 2.05 3.68
C PRO A 148 -2.33 1.81 2.93
N ILE A 149 -2.30 0.81 2.08
CA ILE A 149 -1.23 0.51 1.12
C ILE A 149 -1.82 0.31 -0.27
N ILE A 150 -1.06 0.63 -1.30
CA ILE A 150 -1.39 0.39 -2.71
C ILE A 150 -0.43 -0.68 -3.23
N PRO A 151 -0.83 -1.97 -3.30
CA PRO A 151 0.02 -3.03 -3.82
C PRO A 151 0.32 -2.81 -5.30
N LEU A 152 1.58 -2.82 -5.68
CA LEU A 152 2.01 -2.59 -7.06
C LEU A 152 2.36 -3.89 -7.78
N TYR A 153 3.18 -4.72 -7.16
CA TYR A 153 3.63 -5.99 -7.72
C TYR A 153 4.28 -6.88 -6.65
N THR A 154 4.33 -8.16 -6.95
CA THR A 154 5.12 -9.12 -6.16
C THR A 154 6.52 -9.24 -6.75
N LEU A 155 7.54 -8.98 -5.94
CA LEU A 155 8.93 -9.16 -6.32
C LEU A 155 9.30 -10.64 -6.23
N SER A 156 9.72 -11.23 -7.35
CA SER A 156 10.31 -12.57 -7.35
C SER A 156 11.82 -12.49 -7.10
N LEU A 157 12.30 -13.21 -6.09
CA LEU A 157 13.73 -13.31 -5.78
C LEU A 157 14.46 -14.39 -6.61
N ILE A 158 13.76 -15.11 -7.50
CA ILE A 158 14.33 -16.19 -8.32
C ILE A 158 15.25 -15.65 -9.43
N HIS A 159 15.15 -14.37 -9.74
CA HIS A 159 15.88 -13.74 -10.84
C HIS A 159 16.82 -12.60 -10.40
N ILE A 160 17.27 -12.64 -9.15
CA ILE A 160 18.32 -11.76 -8.62
C ILE A 160 19.67 -12.42 -8.74
#